data_8197f4a551ec896b2af5a3c7f1f631bb
#
_entry.id   8197f4a551ec896b2af5a3c7f1f631bb
#
_cell.length_a   1.000
_cell.length_b   1.000
_cell.length_c   1.000
_cell.angle_alpha   90.00
_cell.angle_beta   90.00
_cell.angle_gamma   90.00
#
_symmetry.space_group_name_H-M   'P 1'
#
loop_
_entity.id
_entity.type
_entity.pdbx_description
1 polymer ?
#
loop_
_entity_poly.entity_id
_entity_poly.type
_entity_poly.pdbx_seq_one_letter_code
_entity_poly.pdbx_strand_id
1 'polypeptide(L)'
;PTGISEFDETGLTEAYHPNFGAPFVKESPLHIGLTLEEIIDIPSNNTKLIVGRAKFINLPDHTLSEDGSIDLPKLGTVASTALDTYFSINEIGRLPYAKPTSSP
;
A
#
# COMPACT_ATOMS: atom_id res chain seq x y z
N PRO A 1 22.00 8.55 -6.40
CA PRO A 1 23.27 7.85 -6.57
C PRO A 1 23.24 6.48 -5.92
N THR A 2 23.90 5.54 -6.54
CA THR A 2 23.99 4.18 -6.00
C THR A 2 24.78 4.19 -4.68
N GLY A 3 24.40 3.36 -3.76
CA GLY A 3 25.08 3.25 -2.47
C GLY A 3 24.52 4.12 -1.35
N ILE A 4 23.52 4.95 -1.63
CA ILE A 4 22.87 5.76 -0.62
C ILE A 4 21.52 5.14 -0.29
N SER A 5 21.27 4.86 0.99
CA SER A 5 19.96 4.38 1.45
C SER A 5 18.99 5.55 1.59
N GLU A 6 17.79 5.39 1.05
CA GLU A 6 16.73 6.38 1.25
C GLU A 6 16.35 6.52 2.71
N PHE A 7 16.51 5.47 3.52
CA PHE A 7 16.30 5.56 4.96
C PHE A 7 17.27 6.54 5.61
N ASP A 8 18.52 6.52 5.20
CA ASP A 8 19.52 7.45 5.73
C ASP A 8 19.22 8.89 5.32
N GLU A 9 18.80 9.10 4.07
CA GLU A 9 18.48 10.42 3.55
C GLU A 9 17.23 11.03 4.18
N THR A 10 16.23 10.22 4.49
CA THR A 10 14.95 10.72 5.00
C THR A 10 14.85 10.71 6.52
N GLY A 11 15.76 10.03 7.21
CA GLY A 11 15.67 9.85 8.66
C GLY A 11 14.62 8.84 9.08
N LEU A 12 14.00 8.13 8.16
CA LEU A 12 13.04 7.07 8.46
C LEU A 12 13.78 5.81 8.90
N THR A 13 13.11 4.96 9.66
CA THR A 13 13.70 3.78 10.30
C THR A 13 13.31 2.51 9.57
N GLU A 14 14.32 1.67 9.28
CA GLU A 14 14.08 0.34 8.74
C GLU A 14 13.46 -0.56 9.81
N ALA A 15 12.49 -1.37 9.40
CA ALA A 15 11.91 -2.41 10.23
C ALA A 15 11.82 -3.70 9.43
N TYR A 16 11.95 -4.84 10.11
CA TYR A 16 11.92 -6.14 9.46
C TYR A 16 10.87 -7.02 10.14
N HIS A 17 10.21 -7.85 9.35
CA HIS A 17 9.29 -8.86 9.85
C HIS A 17 9.93 -10.26 9.74
N PRO A 18 9.57 -11.21 10.62
CA PRO A 18 10.13 -12.56 10.56
C PRO A 18 9.94 -13.21 9.21
N ASN A 19 10.96 -13.91 8.72
CA ASN A 19 10.93 -14.67 7.47
C ASN A 19 10.66 -13.82 6.22
N PHE A 20 10.95 -12.51 6.29
CA PHE A 20 10.80 -11.62 5.15
C PHE A 20 12.04 -10.76 5.03
N GLY A 21 12.75 -10.85 3.90
CA GLY A 21 14.08 -10.24 3.75
C GLY A 21 14.10 -8.76 3.44
N ALA A 22 12.99 -8.19 2.98
CA ALA A 22 12.96 -6.77 2.62
C ALA A 22 12.60 -5.89 3.81
N PRO A 23 13.15 -4.67 3.89
CA PRO A 23 12.82 -3.73 4.96
C PRO A 23 11.46 -3.06 4.74
N PHE A 24 10.89 -2.61 5.84
CA PHE A 24 9.68 -1.79 5.87
C PHE A 24 10.00 -0.46 6.53
N VAL A 25 9.14 0.52 6.33
CA VAL A 25 9.26 1.81 7.01
C VAL A 25 8.57 1.70 8.36
N LYS A 26 9.35 1.74 9.45
CA LYS A 26 8.83 1.57 10.81
C LYS A 26 7.71 2.57 11.13
N GLU A 27 7.87 3.80 10.68
CA GLU A 27 6.93 4.89 10.93
C GLU A 27 5.62 4.75 10.17
N SER A 28 5.58 3.89 9.15
CA SER A 28 4.34 3.64 8.40
C SER A 28 3.45 2.67 9.19
N PRO A 29 2.19 3.01 9.46
CA PRO A 29 1.30 2.11 10.21
C PRO A 29 0.88 0.88 9.42
N LEU A 30 0.91 0.93 8.10
CA LEU A 30 0.55 -0.20 7.24
C LEU A 30 1.79 -0.73 6.55
N HIS A 31 2.04 -2.04 6.71
CA HIS A 31 3.09 -2.75 5.99
C HIS A 31 2.46 -3.84 5.14
N ILE A 32 2.77 -3.87 3.86
CA ILE A 32 2.32 -4.92 2.95
C ILE A 32 3.56 -5.62 2.41
N GLY A 33 3.74 -6.89 2.77
CA GLY A 33 4.84 -7.69 2.27
C GLY A 33 4.48 -8.34 0.95
N LEU A 34 5.25 -8.06 -0.09
CA LEU A 34 5.00 -8.54 -1.45
C LEU A 34 6.14 -9.40 -1.94
N THR A 35 5.81 -10.37 -2.78
CA THR A 35 6.79 -11.06 -3.62
C THR A 35 6.52 -10.69 -5.07
N LEU A 36 7.58 -10.67 -5.88
CA LEU A 36 7.43 -10.32 -7.30
C LEU A 36 6.59 -11.38 -8.01
N GLU A 37 5.53 -10.94 -8.67
CA GLU A 37 4.67 -11.82 -9.47
C GLU A 37 4.95 -11.66 -10.96
N GLU A 38 5.03 -10.42 -11.45
CA GLU A 38 5.15 -10.13 -12.87
C GLU A 38 5.75 -8.76 -13.09
N ILE A 39 6.49 -8.60 -14.18
CA ILE A 39 6.97 -7.30 -14.66
C ILE A 39 6.43 -7.10 -16.06
N ILE A 40 5.71 -6.01 -16.27
CA ILE A 40 5.13 -5.67 -17.56
C ILE A 40 5.80 -4.42 -18.11
N ASP A 41 6.42 -4.54 -19.28
CA ASP A 41 7.05 -3.39 -19.95
C ASP A 41 6.01 -2.51 -20.61
N ILE A 42 6.15 -1.21 -20.48
CA ILE A 42 5.31 -0.22 -21.15
C ILE A 42 6.19 0.57 -22.11
N PRO A 43 6.28 0.16 -23.38
CA PRO A 43 7.24 0.78 -24.32
C PRO A 43 6.96 2.24 -24.63
N SER A 44 5.71 2.67 -24.55
CA SER A 44 5.32 4.04 -24.91
C SER A 44 6.03 5.11 -24.10
N ASN A 45 6.41 4.81 -22.86
CA ASN A 45 7.10 5.76 -21.99
C ASN A 45 8.34 5.17 -21.31
N ASN A 46 8.78 4.00 -21.77
CA ASN A 46 9.94 3.30 -21.24
C ASN A 46 9.88 3.08 -19.73
N THR A 47 8.71 2.68 -19.24
CA THR A 47 8.49 2.33 -17.84
C THR A 47 8.14 0.87 -17.68
N LYS A 48 8.08 0.41 -16.43
CA LYS A 48 7.70 -0.95 -16.09
C LYS A 48 6.59 -0.91 -15.05
N LEU A 49 5.60 -1.79 -15.22
CA LEU A 49 4.60 -2.05 -14.21
C LEU A 49 5.03 -3.28 -13.42
N ILE A 50 5.22 -3.12 -12.12
CA ILE A 50 5.62 -4.21 -11.24
C ILE A 50 4.37 -4.73 -10.53
N VAL A 51 4.11 -6.01 -10.69
CA VAL A 51 2.98 -6.68 -10.02
C VAL A 51 3.53 -7.53 -8.88
N GLY A 52 3.08 -7.25 -7.68
CA GLY A 52 3.47 -8.00 -6.49
C GLY A 52 2.32 -8.84 -5.95
N ARG A 53 2.65 -10.00 -5.42
CA ARG A 53 1.69 -10.84 -4.69
C ARG A 53 1.80 -10.51 -3.20
N ALA A 54 0.69 -10.12 -2.59
CA ALA A 54 0.68 -9.84 -1.16
C ALA A 54 0.84 -11.13 -0.37
N LYS A 55 1.82 -11.18 0.50
CA LYS A 55 2.09 -12.32 1.37
C LYS A 55 1.57 -12.11 2.78
N PHE A 56 1.64 -10.90 3.27
CA PHE A 56 1.04 -10.54 4.55
C PHE A 56 0.77 -9.04 4.60
N ILE A 57 -0.11 -8.66 5.51
CA ILE A 57 -0.43 -7.27 5.78
C ILE A 57 -0.33 -7.08 7.29
N ASN A 58 0.43 -6.08 7.73
CA ASN A 58 0.57 -5.73 9.13
C ASN A 58 0.02 -4.33 9.37
N LEU A 59 -0.91 -4.21 10.30
CA LEU A 59 -1.58 -2.94 10.59
C LEU A 59 -2.07 -2.92 12.05
N PRO A 60 -2.31 -1.72 12.63
CA PRO A 60 -2.87 -1.63 13.97
C PRO A 60 -4.29 -2.20 14.03
N ASP A 61 -4.63 -2.87 15.13
CA ASP A 61 -5.92 -3.56 15.28
C ASP A 61 -7.13 -2.65 15.07
N HIS A 62 -7.05 -1.42 15.56
CA HIS A 62 -8.19 -0.48 15.49
C HIS A 62 -8.50 -0.01 14.06
N THR A 63 -7.67 -0.36 13.08
CA THR A 63 -7.87 0.04 11.68
C THR A 63 -8.51 -1.04 10.83
N LEU A 64 -8.72 -2.22 11.39
CA LEU A 64 -9.37 -3.32 10.71
C LEU A 64 -10.84 -3.39 11.13
N SER A 65 -11.74 -3.32 10.18
CA SER A 65 -13.17 -3.41 10.42
C SER A 65 -13.62 -4.88 10.56
N GLU A 66 -14.79 -5.10 11.13
CA GLU A 66 -15.31 -6.44 11.37
C GLU A 66 -15.46 -7.27 10.10
N ASP A 67 -15.76 -6.61 8.98
CA ASP A 67 -15.90 -7.27 7.69
C ASP A 67 -14.57 -7.50 6.97
N GLY A 68 -13.45 -7.19 7.60
CA GLY A 68 -12.11 -7.36 7.03
C GLY A 68 -11.61 -6.19 6.21
N SER A 69 -12.40 -5.13 6.04
CA SER A 69 -11.93 -3.94 5.33
C SER A 69 -11.00 -3.10 6.21
N ILE A 70 -10.10 -2.35 5.56
CA ILE A 70 -9.16 -1.47 6.26
C ILE A 70 -9.72 -0.06 6.29
N ASP A 71 -9.73 0.55 7.47
CA ASP A 71 -10.15 1.94 7.63
C ASP A 71 -8.98 2.86 7.26
N LEU A 72 -8.91 3.25 6.01
CA LEU A 72 -7.81 4.06 5.49
C LEU A 72 -7.69 5.43 6.17
N PRO A 73 -8.79 6.17 6.46
CA PRO A 73 -8.66 7.41 7.20
C PRO A 73 -8.02 7.25 8.58
N LYS A 74 -8.35 6.19 9.31
CA LYS A 74 -7.74 5.93 10.62
C LYS A 74 -6.25 5.65 10.55
N LEU A 75 -5.79 5.08 9.42
CA LEU A 75 -4.36 4.87 9.18
C LEU A 75 -3.60 6.16 8.87
N GLY A 76 -4.32 7.25 8.59
CA GLY A 76 -3.68 8.47 8.13
C GLY A 76 -3.24 8.42 6.69
N THR A 77 -3.86 7.54 5.89
CA THR A 77 -3.55 7.40 4.48
C THR A 77 -3.77 8.71 3.75
N VAL A 78 -2.88 9.02 2.81
CA VAL A 78 -2.97 10.22 1.99
C VAL A 78 -3.16 9.84 0.53
N ALA A 79 -3.77 10.74 -0.23
CA ALA A 79 -3.80 10.67 -1.69
C ALA A 79 -2.84 11.71 -2.24
N SER A 80 -2.31 11.47 -3.42
CA SER A 80 -1.41 12.43 -4.05
C SER A 80 -1.77 12.66 -5.50
N THR A 81 -1.47 13.86 -5.99
CA THR A 81 -1.57 14.21 -7.40
C THR A 81 -0.27 14.85 -7.86
N ALA A 82 0.05 14.67 -9.13
CA ALA A 82 1.14 15.38 -9.80
C ALA A 82 2.51 15.27 -9.10
N LEU A 83 2.77 14.24 -8.34
CA LEU A 83 4.04 13.93 -7.67
C LEU A 83 4.35 14.80 -6.44
N ASP A 84 3.68 15.90 -6.23
CA ASP A 84 4.06 16.87 -5.19
C ASP A 84 2.92 17.34 -4.28
N THR A 85 1.69 17.00 -4.58
CA THR A 85 0.53 17.48 -3.83
C THR A 85 -0.14 16.32 -3.10
N TYR A 86 -0.38 16.50 -1.80
CA TYR A 86 -0.92 15.46 -0.94
C TYR A 86 -2.21 15.92 -0.28
N PHE A 87 -3.12 14.98 -0.08
CA PHE A 87 -4.43 15.23 0.51
C PHE A 87 -4.70 14.22 1.62
N SER A 88 -5.35 14.67 2.68
CA SER A 88 -5.98 13.73 3.61
C SER A 88 -7.24 13.17 2.96
N ILE A 89 -7.66 11.99 3.40
CA ILE A 89 -8.82 11.32 2.80
C ILE A 89 -9.96 11.20 3.81
N ASN A 90 -11.19 11.26 3.31
CA ASN A 90 -12.40 11.06 4.10
C ASN A 90 -13.32 10.10 3.35
N GLU A 91 -13.97 9.20 4.09
CA GLU A 91 -14.99 8.36 3.49
C GLU A 91 -16.23 9.21 3.18
N ILE A 92 -16.70 9.15 1.95
CA ILE A 92 -17.93 9.82 1.54
C ILE A 92 -19.14 8.96 1.85
N GLY A 93 -19.01 7.67 1.66
CA GLY A 93 -20.08 6.74 1.89
C GLY A 93 -19.68 5.34 1.45
N ARG A 94 -20.54 4.39 1.74
CA ARG A 94 -20.33 3.01 1.39
C ARG A 94 -21.57 2.45 0.72
N LEU A 95 -21.39 1.92 -0.49
CA LEU A 95 -22.48 1.32 -1.26
C LEU A 95 -22.46 -0.20 -1.11
N PRO A 96 -23.63 -0.86 -1.21
CA PRO A 96 -23.65 -2.32 -1.21
C PRO A 96 -22.84 -2.88 -2.36
N TYR A 97 -22.19 -4.02 -2.13
CA TYR A 97 -21.48 -4.72 -3.18
C TYR A 97 -22.45 -5.07 -4.32
N ALA A 98 -22.08 -4.68 -5.55
CA ALA A 98 -22.91 -4.98 -6.71
C ALA A 98 -22.88 -6.48 -6.99
N LYS A 99 -24.06 -7.12 -6.96
CA LYS A 99 -24.22 -8.53 -7.28
C LYS A 99 -25.05 -8.66 -8.53
N PRO A 100 -24.77 -9.67 -9.38
CA PRO A 100 -25.68 -9.96 -10.47
C PRO A 100 -27.06 -10.25 -9.91
N THR A 101 -28.09 -9.62 -10.47
CA THR A 101 -29.44 -9.95 -10.08
C THR A 101 -29.74 -11.37 -10.56
N SER A 102 -30.23 -12.21 -9.64
CA SER A 102 -30.74 -13.50 -10.07
C SER A 102 -31.89 -13.25 -11.04
N SER A 103 -31.80 -13.89 -12.18
CA SER A 103 -32.83 -13.73 -13.20
C SER A 103 -34.20 -14.11 -12.65
N PRO A 104 -35.24 -13.36 -12.97
CA PRO A 104 -36.59 -13.79 -12.64
C PRO A 104 -36.95 -15.08 -13.33
#